data_a2ccf5d5b956c0091d1e4fabf6d2b197
#
_entry.id   a2ccf5d5b956c0091d1e4fabf6d2b197
#
_cell.length_a   1.000
_cell.length_b   1.000
_cell.length_c   1.000
_cell.angle_alpha   90.00
_cell.angle_beta   90.00
_cell.angle_gamma   90.00
#
_symmetry.space_group_name_H-M   'P 1'
#
loop_
_entity.id
_entity.type
_entity.pdbx_description
1 polymer ?
#
loop_
_entity_poly.entity_id
_entity_poly.type
_entity_poly.pdbx_seq_one_letter_code
_entity_poly.pdbx_strand_id
1 'polypeptide(L)'
;MSNVNSFSITRHKLKITHQKLIENLCKKLPYFYFDDCAYGNFEHDLKTDMHPYFSHTLLNEEGEKSEHFRKFPWIPIGEAIGMPNNIMMRAHMTLQYPRPDVFGVAHNSHIDQPDRKHIVALYYPNKADGDTFFFDSDQKVIHRETPERGKVVVFDGPQYLSSSSPSKTTRFTLNINYYP
;
A
#
# COMPACT_ATOMS: atom_id res chain seq x y z
N MET A 1 6.70 20.77 24.41
CA MET A 1 6.32 21.24 23.05
C MET A 1 6.44 20.03 22.15
N SER A 2 5.32 19.40 21.84
CA SER A 2 5.27 18.22 20.96
C SER A 2 5.58 18.69 19.53
N ASN A 3 6.71 18.24 18.98
CA ASN A 3 6.93 18.33 17.54
C ASN A 3 5.80 17.53 16.86
N VAL A 4 4.80 18.25 16.40
CA VAL A 4 3.82 17.69 15.46
C VAL A 4 4.62 17.44 14.19
N ASN A 5 5.05 16.19 13.98
CA ASN A 5 5.60 15.79 12.68
C ASN A 5 4.53 16.13 11.65
N SER A 6 4.77 17.13 10.83
CA SER A 6 3.85 17.54 9.79
C SER A 6 3.76 16.38 8.79
N PHE A 7 2.57 15.81 8.62
CA PHE A 7 2.34 14.82 7.59
C PHE A 7 2.81 15.35 6.23
N SER A 8 3.66 14.60 5.57
CA SER A 8 4.22 14.96 4.28
C SER A 8 4.22 13.75 3.35
N ILE A 9 3.78 13.97 2.12
CA ILE A 9 3.85 12.97 1.06
C ILE A 9 4.49 13.56 -0.19
N THR A 10 5.24 12.74 -0.91
CA THR A 10 5.69 13.05 -2.26
C THR A 10 5.04 12.13 -3.28
N ARG A 11 4.84 12.63 -4.49
CA ARG A 11 4.17 11.89 -5.57
C ARG A 11 5.09 11.79 -6.78
N HIS A 12 5.17 10.60 -7.32
CA HIS A 12 5.96 10.27 -8.49
C HIS A 12 5.10 9.54 -9.51
N LYS A 13 5.55 9.49 -10.76
CA LYS A 13 4.84 8.80 -11.84
C LYS A 13 5.81 7.99 -12.69
N LEU A 14 5.52 6.72 -12.88
CA LEU A 14 6.30 5.87 -13.80
C LEU A 14 6.01 6.22 -15.26
N LYS A 15 6.98 5.92 -16.15
CA LYS A 15 6.78 5.97 -17.60
C LYS A 15 5.68 4.98 -18.03
N ILE A 16 4.91 5.34 -19.04
CA ILE A 16 3.74 4.56 -19.49
C ILE A 16 4.07 3.11 -19.87
N THR A 17 5.26 2.88 -20.43
CA THR A 17 5.76 1.55 -20.78
C THR A 17 5.91 0.65 -19.56
N HIS A 18 6.47 1.17 -18.46
CA HIS A 18 6.64 0.45 -17.21
C HIS A 18 5.30 0.22 -16.50
N GLN A 19 4.39 1.19 -16.57
CA GLN A 19 3.04 1.05 -15.98
C GLN A 19 2.30 -0.16 -16.53
N LYS A 20 2.28 -0.32 -17.87
CA LYS A 20 1.62 -1.45 -18.55
C LYS A 20 2.27 -2.79 -18.21
N LEU A 21 3.61 -2.82 -18.15
CA LEU A 21 4.34 -4.03 -17.77
C LEU A 21 3.97 -4.48 -16.37
N ILE A 22 4.05 -3.57 -15.38
CA ILE A 22 3.78 -3.90 -13.98
C ILE A 22 2.32 -4.29 -13.79
N GLU A 23 1.36 -3.56 -14.36
CA GLU A 23 -0.06 -3.92 -14.27
C GLU A 23 -0.33 -5.34 -14.80
N ASN A 24 0.29 -5.73 -15.92
CA ASN A 24 0.14 -7.07 -16.47
C ASN A 24 0.76 -8.16 -15.59
N LEU A 25 1.88 -7.86 -14.92
CA LEU A 25 2.48 -8.79 -13.95
C LEU A 25 1.62 -8.94 -12.71
N CYS A 26 1.09 -7.85 -12.16
CA CYS A 26 0.20 -7.89 -11.00
C CYS A 26 -1.01 -8.81 -11.23
N LYS A 27 -1.60 -8.80 -12.42
CA LYS A 27 -2.73 -9.67 -12.78
C LYS A 27 -2.39 -11.16 -12.86
N LYS A 28 -1.11 -11.52 -12.85
CA LYS A 28 -0.62 -12.89 -13.00
C LYS A 28 0.02 -13.48 -11.74
N LEU A 29 0.15 -12.68 -10.68
CA LEU A 29 0.68 -13.18 -9.41
C LEU A 29 -0.32 -14.15 -8.77
N PRO A 30 0.16 -15.20 -8.08
CA PRO A 30 -0.69 -16.01 -7.22
C PRO A 30 -1.00 -15.24 -5.95
N TYR A 31 -2.28 -15.00 -5.68
CA TYR A 31 -2.72 -14.29 -4.49
C TYR A 31 -3.31 -15.25 -3.47
N PHE A 32 -3.05 -14.98 -2.20
CA PHE A 32 -3.62 -15.65 -1.06
C PHE A 32 -4.72 -14.79 -0.43
N TYR A 33 -5.78 -15.44 0.00
CA TYR A 33 -6.93 -14.80 0.65
C TYR A 33 -6.61 -14.48 2.11
N PHE A 34 -7.07 -13.32 2.58
CA PHE A 34 -7.04 -12.89 3.98
C PHE A 34 -8.41 -12.32 4.34
N ASP A 35 -8.89 -12.67 5.54
CA ASP A 35 -10.23 -12.29 6.02
C ASP A 35 -10.35 -10.80 6.30
N ASP A 36 -9.26 -10.17 6.79
CA ASP A 36 -9.24 -8.75 7.10
C ASP A 36 -7.92 -8.10 6.66
N CYS A 37 -8.02 -6.88 6.14
CA CYS A 37 -6.89 -6.10 5.64
C CYS A 37 -6.04 -5.44 6.74
N ALA A 38 -6.51 -5.39 7.98
CA ALA A 38 -5.75 -4.95 9.13
C ALA A 38 -6.17 -5.75 10.36
N TYR A 39 -5.31 -6.62 10.83
CA TYR A 39 -5.41 -7.12 12.20
C TYR A 39 -5.10 -5.95 13.12
N GLY A 40 -6.16 -5.27 13.60
CA GLY A 40 -6.05 -4.02 14.30
C GLY A 40 -5.26 -4.14 15.59
N ASN A 41 -4.26 -3.31 15.75
CA ASN A 41 -3.64 -3.04 17.04
C ASN A 41 -4.51 -2.07 17.89
N PHE A 42 -5.75 -1.82 17.49
CA PHE A 42 -6.68 -0.96 18.19
C PHE A 42 -7.94 -1.73 18.54
N GLU A 43 -8.16 -1.90 19.85
CA GLU A 43 -9.46 -2.24 20.42
C GLU A 43 -10.46 -1.09 20.18
N HIS A 44 -10.77 -0.82 18.93
CA HIS A 44 -11.98 -0.08 18.64
C HIS A 44 -13.11 -1.08 18.48
N ASP A 45 -14.09 -0.97 19.40
CA ASP A 45 -15.39 -1.68 19.42
C ASP A 45 -16.26 -1.44 18.16
N LEU A 46 -15.70 -0.94 17.10
CA LEU A 46 -16.32 -0.99 15.81
C LEU A 46 -16.16 -2.43 15.33
N LYS A 47 -17.21 -3.23 15.50
CA LYS A 47 -17.46 -4.42 14.68
C LYS A 47 -17.59 -3.94 13.23
N THR A 48 -16.47 -3.48 12.68
CA THR A 48 -16.39 -3.17 11.28
C THR A 48 -16.48 -4.49 10.57
N ASP A 49 -17.36 -4.56 9.61
CA ASP A 49 -17.46 -5.68 8.70
C ASP A 49 -16.06 -6.07 8.23
N MET A 50 -15.77 -7.37 8.21
CA MET A 50 -14.51 -7.87 7.71
C MET A 50 -14.24 -7.31 6.31
N HIS A 51 -13.04 -6.79 6.09
CA HIS A 51 -12.63 -6.26 4.80
C HIS A 51 -11.64 -7.22 4.12
N PRO A 52 -12.13 -8.29 3.51
CA PRO A 52 -11.28 -9.30 2.90
C PRO A 52 -10.47 -8.72 1.74
N TYR A 53 -9.26 -9.22 1.62
CA TYR A 53 -8.37 -8.87 0.53
C TYR A 53 -7.52 -10.06 0.11
N PHE A 54 -6.79 -9.90 -0.97
CA PHE A 54 -5.83 -10.87 -1.45
C PHE A 54 -4.44 -10.26 -1.44
N SER A 55 -3.44 -11.02 -1.05
CA SER A 55 -2.06 -10.55 -1.01
C SER A 55 -1.09 -11.57 -1.59
N HIS A 56 -0.01 -11.05 -2.18
CA HIS A 56 1.18 -11.80 -2.57
C HIS A 56 2.41 -11.10 -1.99
N THR A 57 3.08 -11.76 -1.06
CA THR A 57 4.33 -11.25 -0.49
C THR A 57 5.47 -11.53 -1.45
N LEU A 58 6.06 -10.46 -2.00
CA LEU A 58 7.23 -10.52 -2.86
C LEU A 58 8.53 -10.61 -2.06
N LEU A 59 8.60 -9.87 -0.95
CA LEU A 59 9.70 -9.84 0.02
C LEU A 59 9.09 -9.70 1.42
N ASN A 60 9.39 -10.61 2.34
CA ASN A 60 8.96 -10.51 3.75
C ASN A 60 10.02 -9.82 4.63
N GLU A 61 9.69 -9.61 5.90
CA GLU A 61 10.55 -8.92 6.86
C GLU A 61 11.81 -9.71 7.24
N GLU A 62 11.82 -11.02 7.05
CA GLU A 62 12.96 -11.93 7.27
C GLU A 62 13.93 -11.93 6.08
N GLY A 63 13.60 -11.21 5.00
CA GLY A 63 14.40 -11.12 3.78
C GLY A 63 14.14 -12.26 2.79
N GLU A 64 13.13 -13.09 3.03
CA GLU A 64 12.73 -14.15 2.12
C GLU A 64 11.98 -13.58 0.92
N LYS A 65 12.32 -14.09 -0.25
CA LYS A 65 11.82 -13.64 -1.54
C LYS A 65 10.99 -14.72 -2.20
N SER A 66 9.81 -14.34 -2.68
CA SER A 66 9.04 -15.24 -3.54
C SER A 66 9.75 -15.48 -4.86
N GLU A 67 9.38 -16.54 -5.58
CA GLU A 67 9.91 -16.83 -6.92
C GLU A 67 9.66 -15.68 -7.93
N HIS A 68 8.64 -14.87 -7.69
CA HIS A 68 8.28 -13.72 -8.53
C HIS A 68 9.12 -12.48 -8.25
N PHE A 69 9.79 -12.40 -7.09
CA PHE A 69 10.58 -11.22 -6.71
C PHE A 69 11.64 -10.86 -7.76
N ARG A 70 12.39 -11.85 -8.25
CA ARG A 70 13.49 -11.63 -9.23
C ARG A 70 13.00 -11.17 -10.58
N LYS A 71 11.75 -11.52 -10.94
CA LYS A 71 11.13 -11.18 -12.23
C LYS A 71 10.37 -9.85 -12.19
N PHE A 72 10.18 -9.30 -10.99
CA PHE A 72 9.46 -8.06 -10.81
C PHE A 72 10.35 -6.86 -11.19
N PRO A 73 9.83 -5.87 -11.96
CA PRO A 73 10.63 -4.75 -12.46
C PRO A 73 10.80 -3.66 -11.39
N TRP A 74 11.66 -3.87 -10.42
CA TRP A 74 11.93 -2.95 -9.31
C TRP A 74 12.61 -1.66 -9.75
N ILE A 75 13.54 -1.74 -10.73
CA ILE A 75 14.38 -0.61 -11.17
C ILE A 75 13.54 0.62 -11.52
N PRO A 76 12.49 0.54 -12.37
CA PRO A 76 11.67 1.69 -12.70
C PRO A 76 11.00 2.37 -11.51
N ILE A 77 10.65 1.60 -10.47
CA ILE A 77 10.04 2.15 -9.26
C ILE A 77 11.11 2.87 -8.44
N GLY A 78 12.23 2.21 -8.17
CA GLY A 78 13.36 2.80 -7.43
C GLY A 78 13.88 4.08 -8.09
N GLU A 79 14.07 4.08 -9.40
CA GLU A 79 14.49 5.28 -10.15
C GLU A 79 13.47 6.43 -10.03
N ALA A 80 12.18 6.13 -10.10
CA ALA A 80 11.13 7.14 -10.02
C ALA A 80 11.11 7.88 -8.67
N ILE A 81 11.45 7.19 -7.59
CA ILE A 81 11.43 7.72 -6.23
C ILE A 81 12.81 8.06 -5.66
N GLY A 82 13.88 7.79 -6.43
CA GLY A 82 15.26 8.02 -6.00
C GLY A 82 15.76 7.07 -4.91
N MET A 83 15.17 5.86 -4.80
CA MET A 83 15.54 4.87 -3.78
C MET A 83 16.11 3.60 -4.40
N PRO A 84 17.26 3.12 -3.94
CA PRO A 84 17.87 1.90 -4.46
C PRO A 84 17.13 0.65 -3.97
N ASN A 85 17.03 -0.37 -4.81
CA ASN A 85 16.27 -1.58 -4.50
C ASN A 85 16.91 -2.49 -3.44
N ASN A 86 18.20 -2.33 -3.16
CA ASN A 86 18.92 -3.12 -2.17
C ASN A 86 18.62 -2.75 -0.72
N ILE A 87 17.92 -1.64 -0.48
CA ILE A 87 17.45 -1.23 0.83
C ILE A 87 15.96 -1.51 1.05
N MET A 88 15.33 -2.33 0.20
CA MET A 88 13.97 -2.79 0.47
C MET A 88 13.94 -3.71 1.69
N MET A 89 13.03 -3.41 2.61
CA MET A 89 12.78 -4.20 3.81
C MET A 89 11.66 -5.22 3.58
N ARG A 90 10.59 -4.79 2.92
CA ARG A 90 9.39 -5.58 2.67
C ARG A 90 8.72 -5.11 1.38
N ALA A 91 8.08 -6.02 0.66
CA ALA A 91 7.26 -5.67 -0.50
C ALA A 91 6.11 -6.66 -0.66
N HIS A 92 4.88 -6.18 -0.66
CA HIS A 92 3.73 -7.02 -0.98
C HIS A 92 2.74 -6.33 -1.92
N MET A 93 2.17 -7.14 -2.78
CA MET A 93 1.11 -6.75 -3.70
C MET A 93 -0.23 -7.11 -3.08
N THR A 94 -1.14 -6.15 -2.96
CA THR A 94 -2.51 -6.40 -2.53
C THR A 94 -3.48 -6.25 -3.69
N LEU A 95 -4.57 -7.00 -3.62
CA LEU A 95 -5.67 -6.98 -4.55
C LEU A 95 -6.98 -6.94 -3.77
N GLN A 96 -7.82 -5.95 -4.07
CA GLN A 96 -9.16 -5.81 -3.51
C GLN A 96 -10.20 -5.81 -4.63
N TYR A 97 -11.23 -6.65 -4.49
CA TYR A 97 -12.36 -6.66 -5.40
C TYR A 97 -13.35 -5.54 -5.09
N PRO A 98 -14.17 -5.15 -6.09
CA PRO A 98 -15.23 -4.17 -5.87
C PRO A 98 -16.23 -4.59 -4.78
N ARG A 99 -16.46 -3.70 -3.84
CA ARG A 99 -17.43 -3.80 -2.76
C ARG A 99 -18.24 -2.49 -2.71
N PRO A 100 -19.23 -2.30 -3.61
CA PRO A 100 -20.02 -1.06 -3.66
C PRO A 100 -20.84 -0.83 -2.39
N ASP A 101 -21.15 -1.87 -1.65
CA ASP A 101 -21.88 -1.86 -0.37
C ASP A 101 -21.12 -1.13 0.75
N VAL A 102 -19.78 -1.13 0.71
CA VAL A 102 -18.91 -0.45 1.68
C VAL A 102 -18.00 0.59 1.03
N PHE A 103 -18.36 1.08 -0.14
CA PHE A 103 -17.58 2.07 -0.87
C PHE A 103 -17.39 3.36 -0.05
N GLY A 104 -16.15 3.86 -0.02
CA GLY A 104 -15.79 5.10 0.67
C GLY A 104 -15.62 4.97 2.19
N VAL A 105 -15.89 3.79 2.76
CA VAL A 105 -15.61 3.49 4.15
C VAL A 105 -14.14 3.08 4.28
N ALA A 106 -13.40 3.77 5.13
CA ALA A 106 -12.02 3.41 5.44
C ALA A 106 -11.99 2.12 6.24
N HIS A 107 -11.10 1.19 5.87
CA HIS A 107 -10.81 0.01 6.68
C HIS A 107 -10.07 0.41 7.97
N ASN A 108 -9.82 -0.54 8.87
CA ASN A 108 -9.05 -0.28 10.08
C ASN A 108 -7.66 0.27 9.75
N SER A 109 -7.27 1.35 10.44
CA SER A 109 -5.97 1.97 10.26
C SER A 109 -4.86 1.17 10.93
N HIS A 110 -3.67 1.19 10.35
CA HIS A 110 -2.48 0.54 10.89
C HIS A 110 -1.21 1.31 10.50
N ILE A 111 -0.11 0.97 11.15
CA ILE A 111 1.25 1.33 10.73
C ILE A 111 1.90 0.06 10.19
N ASP A 112 2.55 0.14 9.02
CA ASP A 112 3.14 -1.03 8.37
C ASP A 112 4.18 -1.76 9.24
N GLN A 113 5.08 -1.01 9.87
CA GLN A 113 6.16 -1.51 10.73
C GLN A 113 6.27 -0.63 11.97
N PRO A 114 5.43 -0.86 13.01
CA PRO A 114 5.35 0.05 14.15
C PRO A 114 6.67 0.15 14.95
N ASP A 115 7.46 -0.93 14.98
CA ASP A 115 8.68 -1.03 15.78
C ASP A 115 9.96 -0.58 15.05
N ARG A 116 9.82 -0.13 13.80
CA ARG A 116 10.98 0.21 12.96
C ARG A 116 10.79 1.52 12.21
N LYS A 117 11.83 2.34 12.18
CA LYS A 117 11.86 3.47 11.25
C LYS A 117 11.97 2.95 9.83
N HIS A 118 11.11 3.42 8.96
CA HIS A 118 11.09 3.02 7.56
C HIS A 118 10.46 4.11 6.70
N ILE A 119 10.61 3.99 5.40
CA ILE A 119 9.93 4.80 4.38
C ILE A 119 9.00 3.89 3.62
N VAL A 120 7.78 4.36 3.38
CA VAL A 120 6.79 3.62 2.60
C VAL A 120 6.65 4.21 1.20
N ALA A 121 6.67 3.35 0.19
CA ALA A 121 6.29 3.68 -1.17
C ALA A 121 5.07 2.84 -1.58
N LEU A 122 3.93 3.50 -1.78
CA LEU A 122 2.73 2.89 -2.32
C LEU A 122 2.65 3.13 -3.82
N TYR A 123 2.80 2.07 -4.61
CA TYR A 123 2.62 2.12 -6.05
C TYR A 123 1.23 1.61 -6.44
N TYR A 124 0.55 2.34 -7.33
CA TYR A 124 -0.75 1.96 -7.86
C TYR A 124 -0.64 1.46 -9.30
N PRO A 125 -0.67 0.13 -9.53
CA PRO A 125 -0.56 -0.46 -10.86
C PRO A 125 -1.68 -0.06 -11.82
N ASN A 126 -2.87 0.18 -11.29
CA ASN A 126 -4.05 0.57 -12.06
C ASN A 126 -4.78 1.76 -11.44
N LYS A 127 -5.72 2.33 -12.19
CA LYS A 127 -6.70 3.28 -11.66
C LYS A 127 -7.81 2.51 -10.95
N ALA A 128 -8.18 2.95 -9.76
CA ALA A 128 -9.31 2.44 -8.99
C ALA A 128 -9.97 3.58 -8.21
N ASP A 129 -11.14 3.34 -7.69
CA ASP A 129 -11.94 4.33 -6.93
C ASP A 129 -11.95 4.06 -5.40
N GLY A 130 -11.22 3.04 -4.92
CA GLY A 130 -10.96 2.83 -3.50
C GLY A 130 -9.73 3.62 -3.05
N ASP A 131 -9.90 4.59 -2.18
CA ASP A 131 -8.84 5.49 -1.73
C ASP A 131 -7.88 4.83 -0.73
N THR A 132 -6.69 5.41 -0.57
CA THR A 132 -5.84 5.25 0.60
C THR A 132 -6.07 6.43 1.53
N PHE A 133 -6.32 6.16 2.80
CA PHE A 133 -6.55 7.15 3.84
C PHE A 133 -5.35 7.24 4.75
N PHE A 134 -5.04 8.46 5.20
CA PHE A 134 -4.02 8.73 6.20
C PHE A 134 -4.67 9.38 7.40
N PHE A 135 -4.23 9.02 8.60
CA PHE A 135 -4.85 9.44 9.85
C PHE A 135 -3.81 10.08 10.78
N ASP A 136 -4.27 10.99 11.62
CA ASP A 136 -3.49 11.48 12.75
C ASP A 136 -3.51 10.49 13.93
N SER A 137 -2.89 10.88 15.05
CA SER A 137 -2.87 10.09 16.29
C SER A 137 -4.25 9.90 16.91
N ASP A 138 -5.19 10.80 16.61
CA ASP A 138 -6.57 10.75 17.10
C ASP A 138 -7.50 9.97 16.15
N GLN A 139 -6.93 9.28 15.17
CA GLN A 139 -7.63 8.50 14.14
C GLN A 139 -8.57 9.33 13.24
N LYS A 140 -8.29 10.63 13.10
CA LYS A 140 -8.98 11.49 12.16
C LYS A 140 -8.30 11.44 10.80
N VAL A 141 -9.07 11.37 9.72
CA VAL A 141 -8.56 11.41 8.36
C VAL A 141 -7.95 12.79 8.09
N ILE A 142 -6.64 12.82 7.83
CA ILE A 142 -5.89 14.03 7.48
C ILE A 142 -5.60 14.15 5.99
N HIS A 143 -5.63 13.02 5.27
CA HIS A 143 -5.42 13.02 3.82
C HIS A 143 -6.05 11.80 3.16
N ARG A 144 -6.40 11.94 1.87
CA ARG A 144 -6.86 10.86 0.99
C ARG A 144 -6.08 10.87 -0.30
N GLU A 145 -5.69 9.69 -0.76
CA GLU A 145 -4.96 9.49 -2.01
C GLU A 145 -5.72 8.51 -2.91
N THR A 146 -6.23 9.02 -4.03
CA THR A 146 -6.94 8.19 -5.02
C THR A 146 -5.94 7.45 -5.91
N PRO A 147 -6.09 6.13 -6.08
CA PRO A 147 -5.23 5.34 -6.97
C PRO A 147 -5.32 5.78 -8.43
N GLU A 148 -4.17 6.12 -8.99
CA GLU A 148 -3.99 6.38 -10.42
C GLU A 148 -2.93 5.47 -10.99
N ARG A 149 -3.17 4.92 -12.17
CA ARG A 149 -2.17 4.06 -12.83
C ARG A 149 -0.79 4.71 -12.86
N GLY A 150 0.19 3.99 -12.33
CA GLY A 150 1.60 4.39 -12.36
C GLY A 150 2.01 5.42 -11.33
N LYS A 151 1.11 5.88 -10.46
CA LYS A 151 1.44 6.79 -9.36
C LYS A 151 2.16 6.02 -8.25
N VAL A 152 3.20 6.64 -7.71
CA VAL A 152 3.87 6.23 -6.46
C VAL A 152 3.71 7.35 -5.44
N VAL A 153 3.29 7.01 -4.24
CA VAL A 153 3.20 7.92 -3.10
C VAL A 153 4.24 7.49 -2.08
N VAL A 154 5.10 8.42 -1.66
CA VAL A 154 6.16 8.15 -0.69
C VAL A 154 5.95 8.99 0.56
N PHE A 155 6.07 8.37 1.73
CA PHE A 155 5.87 9.00 3.04
C PHE A 155 6.65 8.28 4.14
N ASP A 156 6.78 8.93 5.30
CA ASP A 156 7.39 8.35 6.49
C ASP A 156 6.55 7.20 7.05
N GLY A 157 7.18 6.07 7.33
CA GLY A 157 6.53 4.83 7.72
C GLY A 157 5.70 4.86 9.00
N PRO A 158 6.07 5.61 10.07
CA PRO A 158 5.25 5.73 11.29
C PRO A 158 3.96 6.53 11.08
N GLN A 159 3.30 6.36 9.96
CA GLN A 159 2.06 7.01 9.58
C GLN A 159 0.91 6.01 9.59
N TYR A 160 -0.17 6.33 10.31
CA TYR A 160 -1.40 5.55 10.23
C TYR A 160 -2.03 5.66 8.87
N LEU A 161 -2.32 4.53 8.26
CA LEU A 161 -2.96 4.46 6.96
C LEU A 161 -3.97 3.30 6.90
N SER A 162 -4.90 3.40 5.98
CA SER A 162 -5.75 2.30 5.56
C SER A 162 -6.19 2.48 4.11
N SER A 163 -6.98 1.56 3.61
CA SER A 163 -7.63 1.68 2.30
C SER A 163 -9.14 1.61 2.44
N SER A 164 -9.86 1.91 1.37
CA SER A 164 -11.25 1.51 1.20
C SER A 164 -11.38 0.53 0.03
N SER A 165 -12.42 -0.27 0.09
CA SER A 165 -12.79 -1.13 -1.04
C SER A 165 -13.19 -0.28 -2.25
N PRO A 166 -12.79 -0.64 -3.46
CA PRO A 166 -13.26 0.01 -4.67
C PRO A 166 -14.73 -0.35 -4.94
N SER A 167 -15.44 0.48 -5.72
CA SER A 167 -16.84 0.19 -6.10
C SER A 167 -16.99 -0.41 -7.49
N LYS A 168 -16.06 -0.16 -8.40
CA LYS A 168 -16.21 -0.47 -9.83
C LYS A 168 -15.11 -1.37 -10.39
N THR A 169 -13.87 -1.12 -10.00
CA THR A 169 -12.71 -1.80 -10.59
C THR A 169 -11.83 -2.39 -9.50
N THR A 170 -11.30 -3.59 -9.75
CA THR A 170 -10.30 -4.19 -8.85
C THR A 170 -9.17 -3.19 -8.55
N ARG A 171 -8.82 -3.06 -7.28
CA ARG A 171 -7.72 -2.22 -6.83
C ARG A 171 -6.49 -3.07 -6.57
N PHE A 172 -5.39 -2.72 -7.23
CA PHE A 172 -4.07 -3.26 -6.95
C PHE A 172 -3.24 -2.20 -6.23
N THR A 173 -2.46 -2.62 -5.23
CA THR A 173 -1.50 -1.74 -4.55
C THR A 173 -0.25 -2.53 -4.23
N LEU A 174 0.91 -2.03 -4.66
CA LEU A 174 2.20 -2.55 -4.23
C LEU A 174 2.70 -1.65 -3.09
N ASN A 175 2.77 -2.22 -1.90
CA ASN A 175 3.33 -1.58 -0.72
C ASN A 175 4.79 -2.03 -0.57
N ILE A 176 5.71 -1.08 -0.57
CA ILE A 176 7.14 -1.31 -0.41
C ILE A 176 7.63 -0.52 0.80
N ASN A 177 8.25 -1.21 1.74
CA ASN A 177 8.93 -0.58 2.87
C ASN A 177 10.44 -0.59 2.63
N TYR A 178 11.09 0.53 2.89
CA TYR A 178 12.52 0.72 2.73
C TYR A 178 13.19 1.04 4.07
N TYR A 179 14.41 0.58 4.27
CA TYR A 179 15.28 1.12 5.32
C TYR A 179 15.55 2.60 5.04
N PRO A 180 15.60 3.46 6.10
CA PRO A 180 15.87 4.91 5.94
C PRO A 180 17.23 5.20 5.35
#